data_69151f299def3f6b0fae222e525b19c3
#
_entry.id   69151f299def3f6b0fae222e525b19c3
#
_cell.length_a   1.000
_cell.length_b   1.000
_cell.length_c   1.000
_cell.angle_alpha   90.00
_cell.angle_beta   90.00
_cell.angle_gamma   90.00
#
_symmetry.space_group_name_H-M   'P 1'
#
loop_
_entity.id
_entity.type
_entity.pdbx_description
1 polymer ?
#
loop_
_entity_poly.entity_id
_entity_poly.type
_entity_poly.pdbx_seq_one_letter_code
_entity_poly.pdbx_strand_id
1 'polypeptide(L)'
;MADPLAATLPADVRTPLGRVLGDPPVATIDAWLTAVKRYTGGGAIGVESLCHADDETPHRGTMDGDTYHFQCFYDAVALSALADEPVDVRTESPGGTVIEAHADGDELDVSPDGAVFSFGVATDATPPADGEPTLGDVYGAICPYVRAFPDRAAYEHWVETVPAATVGLPLAGGTEIAAALAE
;
A
#
# COMPACT_ATOMS: atom_id res chain seq x y z
N MET A 1 -10.98 -12.67 12.14
CA MET A 1 -10.60 -11.38 11.54
C MET A 1 -11.13 -11.40 10.12
N ALA A 2 -11.63 -10.28 9.57
CA ALA A 2 -12.08 -10.27 8.17
C ALA A 2 -10.84 -10.27 7.28
N ASP A 3 -10.83 -11.12 6.27
CA ASP A 3 -9.77 -11.20 5.26
C ASP A 3 -9.68 -9.85 4.50
N PRO A 4 -8.57 -9.10 4.61
CA PRO A 4 -8.44 -7.81 3.95
C PRO A 4 -8.44 -7.91 2.43
N LEU A 5 -8.02 -9.04 1.86
CA LEU A 5 -8.02 -9.28 0.41
C LEU A 5 -9.45 -9.35 -0.14
N ALA A 6 -10.37 -9.98 0.60
CA ALA A 6 -11.76 -10.10 0.22
C ALA A 6 -12.61 -8.85 0.53
N ALA A 7 -12.02 -7.84 1.19
CA ALA A 7 -12.72 -6.61 1.53
C ALA A 7 -13.24 -5.91 0.26
N THR A 8 -14.56 -5.68 0.22
CA THR A 8 -15.18 -4.96 -0.89
C THR A 8 -14.81 -3.48 -0.81
N LEU A 9 -14.18 -2.97 -1.85
CA LEU A 9 -13.82 -1.57 -1.95
C LEU A 9 -15.09 -0.70 -2.13
N PRO A 10 -15.18 0.46 -1.46
CA PRO A 10 -16.26 1.43 -1.67
C PRO A 10 -16.36 1.89 -3.12
N ALA A 11 -17.55 2.29 -3.57
CA ALA A 11 -17.80 2.67 -4.96
C ALA A 11 -16.97 3.89 -5.41
N ASP A 12 -16.71 4.82 -4.50
CA ASP A 12 -15.87 6.01 -4.71
C ASP A 12 -14.39 5.68 -4.88
N VAL A 13 -13.92 4.55 -4.33
CA VAL A 13 -12.57 4.01 -4.58
C VAL A 13 -12.55 3.21 -5.88
N ARG A 14 -13.55 2.36 -6.12
CA ARG A 14 -13.59 1.49 -7.31
C ARG A 14 -13.62 2.26 -8.62
N THR A 15 -14.35 3.38 -8.67
CA THR A 15 -14.52 4.16 -9.90
C THR A 15 -13.21 4.79 -10.39
N PRO A 16 -12.49 5.60 -9.61
CA PRO A 16 -11.20 6.14 -10.06
C PRO A 16 -10.13 5.05 -10.24
N LEU A 17 -10.14 4.00 -9.44
CA LEU A 17 -9.22 2.88 -9.59
C LEU A 17 -9.40 2.16 -10.94
N GLY A 18 -10.62 1.93 -11.36
CA GLY A 18 -10.94 1.37 -12.68
C GLY A 18 -10.50 2.28 -13.83
N ARG A 19 -10.53 3.60 -13.65
CA ARG A 19 -10.01 4.54 -14.67
C ARG A 19 -8.50 4.42 -14.84
N VAL A 20 -7.75 4.31 -13.73
CA VAL A 20 -6.28 4.16 -13.76
C VAL A 20 -5.87 2.85 -14.41
N LEU A 21 -6.58 1.78 -14.13
CA LEU A 21 -6.26 0.44 -14.61
C LEU A 21 -6.82 0.15 -16.02
N GLY A 22 -7.67 1.03 -16.55
CA GLY A 22 -8.26 0.89 -17.90
C GLY A 22 -9.15 -0.34 -18.08
N ASP A 23 -9.69 -0.92 -17.01
CA ASP A 23 -10.37 -2.22 -17.01
C ASP A 23 -11.58 -2.25 -16.04
N PRO A 24 -12.41 -3.32 -16.07
CA PRO A 24 -13.65 -3.39 -15.33
C PRO A 24 -13.46 -3.14 -13.82
N PRO A 25 -14.52 -2.83 -13.08
CA PRO A 25 -14.43 -2.32 -11.73
C PRO A 25 -13.69 -3.28 -10.81
N VAL A 26 -12.57 -2.82 -10.26
CA VAL A 26 -11.80 -3.52 -9.25
C VAL A 26 -12.60 -3.50 -7.94
N ALA A 27 -13.21 -4.63 -7.62
CA ALA A 27 -14.18 -4.70 -6.53
C ALA A 27 -13.54 -4.94 -5.16
N THR A 28 -12.34 -5.55 -5.13
CA THR A 28 -11.64 -5.97 -3.90
C THR A 28 -10.14 -5.67 -4.01
N ILE A 29 -9.43 -5.75 -2.89
CA ILE A 29 -7.95 -5.66 -2.88
C ILE A 29 -7.34 -6.80 -3.71
N ASP A 30 -7.84 -8.03 -3.60
CA ASP A 30 -7.38 -9.16 -4.41
C ASP A 30 -7.54 -8.91 -5.92
N ALA A 31 -8.66 -8.35 -6.35
CA ALA A 31 -8.86 -7.97 -7.74
C ALA A 31 -7.87 -6.88 -8.20
N TRP A 32 -7.52 -5.93 -7.31
CA TRP A 32 -6.50 -4.93 -7.57
C TRP A 32 -5.12 -5.55 -7.72
N LEU A 33 -4.70 -6.45 -6.82
CA LEU A 33 -3.42 -7.17 -6.90
C LEU A 33 -3.31 -7.95 -8.21
N THR A 34 -4.37 -8.66 -8.60
CA THR A 34 -4.44 -9.38 -9.87
C THR A 34 -4.25 -8.43 -11.06
N ALA A 35 -4.84 -7.25 -11.02
CA ALA A 35 -4.67 -6.25 -12.07
C ALA A 35 -3.24 -5.70 -12.12
N VAL A 36 -2.63 -5.38 -10.97
CA VAL A 36 -1.25 -4.87 -10.88
C VAL A 36 -0.24 -5.88 -11.41
N LYS A 37 -0.38 -7.16 -11.09
CA LYS A 37 0.50 -8.23 -11.59
C LYS A 37 0.56 -8.31 -13.11
N ARG A 38 -0.47 -7.87 -13.84
CA ARG A 38 -0.44 -7.81 -15.32
C ARG A 38 0.66 -6.88 -15.82
N TYR A 39 0.98 -5.80 -15.09
CA TYR A 39 2.03 -4.84 -15.45
C TYR A 39 3.45 -5.37 -15.18
N THR A 40 3.57 -6.47 -14.44
CA THR A 40 4.83 -7.18 -14.21
C THR A 40 4.96 -8.44 -15.08
N GLY A 41 4.12 -8.59 -16.11
CA GLY A 41 4.11 -9.76 -16.98
C GLY A 41 3.38 -10.97 -16.39
N GLY A 42 2.55 -10.78 -15.35
CA GLY A 42 1.75 -11.83 -14.70
C GLY A 42 2.53 -12.67 -13.68
N GLY A 43 3.78 -12.29 -13.38
CA GLY A 43 4.61 -12.91 -12.35
C GLY A 43 4.49 -12.25 -10.99
N ALA A 44 5.16 -12.83 -10.00
CA ALA A 44 5.34 -12.20 -8.69
C ALA A 44 6.05 -10.84 -8.83
N ILE A 45 5.70 -9.91 -7.96
CA ILE A 45 6.41 -8.64 -7.83
C ILE A 45 7.72 -8.92 -7.08
N GLY A 46 8.83 -8.44 -7.59
CA GLY A 46 10.14 -8.54 -6.93
C GLY A 46 10.47 -7.32 -6.08
N VAL A 47 11.50 -7.43 -5.25
CA VAL A 47 11.99 -6.31 -4.43
C VAL A 47 12.34 -5.08 -5.29
N GLU A 48 12.87 -5.30 -6.48
CA GLU A 48 13.22 -4.25 -7.45
C GLU A 48 12.00 -3.51 -8.01
N SER A 49 10.80 -4.08 -7.89
CA SER A 49 9.54 -3.47 -8.35
C SER A 49 8.89 -2.59 -7.30
N LEU A 50 9.42 -2.57 -6.07
CA LEU A 50 8.96 -1.68 -5.01
C LEU A 50 9.29 -0.22 -5.34
N CYS A 51 8.50 0.71 -4.82
CA CYS A 51 8.69 2.14 -5.01
C CYS A 51 9.86 2.67 -4.15
N HIS A 52 11.09 2.27 -4.49
CA HIS A 52 12.28 2.78 -3.83
C HIS A 52 12.40 4.30 -3.96
N ALA A 53 12.90 4.95 -2.92
CA ALA A 53 13.24 6.36 -2.94
C ALA A 53 14.76 6.52 -2.98
N ASP A 54 15.23 7.48 -3.79
CA ASP A 54 16.67 7.80 -3.90
C ASP A 54 17.18 8.57 -2.69
N ASP A 55 16.27 9.30 -2.01
CA ASP A 55 16.56 10.09 -0.82
C ASP A 55 15.93 9.48 0.45
N GLU A 56 16.36 9.93 1.62
CA GLU A 56 15.74 9.56 2.88
C GLU A 56 14.27 10.02 2.92
N THR A 57 13.37 9.09 3.25
CA THR A 57 11.95 9.33 3.47
C THR A 57 11.54 8.88 4.86
N PRO A 58 10.37 9.31 5.37
CA PRO A 58 9.85 8.77 6.62
C PRO A 58 9.42 7.30 6.51
N HIS A 59 9.34 6.76 5.29
CA HIS A 59 8.91 5.38 5.02
C HIS A 59 10.14 4.50 4.79
N ARG A 60 10.50 3.70 5.78
CA ARG A 60 11.71 2.87 5.69
C ARG A 60 11.50 1.47 6.25
N GLY A 61 12.22 0.52 5.68
CA GLY A 61 12.40 -0.82 6.20
C GLY A 61 13.87 -1.08 6.49
N THR A 62 14.18 -1.67 7.63
CA THR A 62 15.53 -2.13 7.98
C THR A 62 15.55 -3.65 7.97
N MET A 63 16.40 -4.22 7.16
CA MET A 63 16.55 -5.66 6.94
C MET A 63 18.03 -6.01 6.94
N ASP A 64 18.43 -6.98 7.75
CA ASP A 64 19.83 -7.44 7.89
C ASP A 64 20.86 -6.31 8.11
N GLY A 65 20.45 -5.23 8.78
CA GLY A 65 21.28 -4.06 9.08
C GLY A 65 21.29 -2.99 7.99
N ASP A 66 20.73 -3.25 6.82
CA ASP A 66 20.57 -2.29 5.73
C ASP A 66 19.22 -1.57 5.81
N THR A 67 19.21 -0.27 5.51
CA THR A 67 18.01 0.56 5.51
C THR A 67 17.57 0.89 4.09
N TYR A 68 16.33 0.58 3.78
CA TYR A 68 15.67 0.85 2.51
C TYR A 68 14.65 1.97 2.69
N HIS A 69 14.65 2.96 1.81
CA HIS A 69 13.68 4.06 1.79
C HIS A 69 12.70 3.87 0.65
N PHE A 70 11.41 4.16 0.91
CA PHE A 70 10.33 3.97 -0.04
C PHE A 70 9.47 5.22 -0.20
N GLN A 71 8.74 5.30 -1.30
CA GLN A 71 7.76 6.37 -1.56
C GLN A 71 6.49 6.19 -0.72
N CYS A 72 6.14 4.94 -0.36
CA CYS A 72 5.07 4.66 0.59
C CYS A 72 5.54 3.62 1.64
N PHE A 73 4.92 3.65 2.83
CA PHE A 73 5.33 2.78 3.92
C PHE A 73 5.04 1.30 3.65
N TYR A 74 4.01 1.03 2.84
CA TYR A 74 3.56 -0.35 2.62
C TYR A 74 4.61 -1.20 1.91
N ASP A 75 5.45 -0.58 1.09
CA ASP A 75 6.58 -1.26 0.44
C ASP A 75 7.62 -1.76 1.46
N ALA A 76 7.75 -1.09 2.60
CA ALA A 76 8.57 -1.60 3.70
C ALA A 76 7.96 -2.86 4.34
N VAL A 77 6.63 -2.98 4.40
CA VAL A 77 5.94 -4.19 4.84
C VAL A 77 6.09 -5.30 3.79
N ALA A 78 5.89 -4.96 2.52
CA ALA A 78 6.02 -5.89 1.40
C ALA A 78 7.44 -6.45 1.25
N LEU A 79 8.46 -5.68 1.63
CA LEU A 79 9.86 -6.10 1.58
C LEU A 79 10.08 -7.41 2.34
N SER A 80 9.47 -7.58 3.53
CA SER A 80 9.60 -8.82 4.30
C SER A 80 9.09 -10.04 3.55
N ALA A 81 7.90 -9.95 2.95
CA ALA A 81 7.32 -11.05 2.19
C ALA A 81 8.10 -11.37 0.91
N LEU A 82 8.63 -10.33 0.23
CA LEU A 82 9.37 -10.48 -1.03
C LEU A 82 10.79 -10.99 -0.83
N ALA A 83 11.44 -10.61 0.28
CA ALA A 83 12.80 -11.05 0.61
C ALA A 83 12.84 -12.35 1.42
N ASP A 84 11.71 -12.77 2.00
CA ASP A 84 11.61 -13.89 2.95
C ASP A 84 12.52 -13.67 4.17
N GLU A 85 12.55 -12.42 4.68
CA GLU A 85 13.40 -11.98 5.79
C GLU A 85 12.63 -11.03 6.73
N PRO A 86 12.93 -11.02 8.03
CA PRO A 86 12.33 -10.06 8.95
C PRO A 86 12.71 -8.61 8.62
N VAL A 87 11.75 -7.69 8.73
CA VAL A 87 11.94 -6.27 8.44
C VAL A 87 11.38 -5.41 9.58
N ASP A 88 12.22 -4.51 10.10
CA ASP A 88 11.76 -3.44 10.99
C ASP A 88 11.25 -2.26 10.15
N VAL A 89 9.96 -2.00 10.23
CA VAL A 89 9.28 -0.94 9.48
C VAL A 89 9.13 0.29 10.36
N ARG A 90 9.44 1.45 9.80
CA ARG A 90 9.18 2.74 10.44
C ARG A 90 8.58 3.71 9.43
N THR A 91 7.51 4.36 9.85
CA THR A 91 6.85 5.40 9.05
C THR A 91 6.35 6.52 9.94
N GLU A 92 5.96 7.63 9.32
CA GLU A 92 5.35 8.77 9.99
C GLU A 92 3.99 9.04 9.35
N SER A 93 2.97 9.15 10.20
CA SER A 93 1.62 9.51 9.73
C SER A 93 1.59 10.95 9.18
N PRO A 94 0.58 11.31 8.38
CA PRO A 94 0.39 12.69 7.96
C PRO A 94 0.29 13.71 9.11
N GLY A 95 -0.11 13.25 10.30
CA GLY A 95 -0.16 14.06 11.53
C GLY A 95 1.14 14.10 12.33
N GLY A 96 2.22 13.48 11.83
CA GLY A 96 3.54 13.48 12.48
C GLY A 96 3.75 12.39 13.54
N THR A 97 2.80 11.48 13.73
CA THR A 97 2.96 10.37 14.66
C THR A 97 3.78 9.26 14.02
N VAL A 98 4.81 8.81 14.72
CA VAL A 98 5.63 7.66 14.29
C VAL A 98 4.88 6.37 14.54
N ILE A 99 4.92 5.49 13.54
CA ILE A 99 4.37 4.14 13.59
C ILE A 99 5.51 3.19 13.28
N GLU A 100 5.68 2.19 14.11
CA GLU A 100 6.69 1.17 13.96
C GLU A 100 6.02 -0.19 13.85
N ALA A 101 6.59 -1.06 13.04
CA ALA A 101 6.13 -2.43 12.94
C ALA A 101 7.32 -3.37 12.73
N HIS A 102 7.16 -4.61 13.18
CA HIS A 102 8.09 -5.70 12.88
C HIS A 102 7.34 -6.73 12.06
N ALA A 103 7.79 -6.94 10.83
CA ALA A 103 7.24 -7.92 9.91
C ALA A 103 8.13 -9.16 9.87
N ASP A 104 7.58 -10.32 10.18
CA ASP A 104 8.28 -11.62 10.12
C ASP A 104 7.32 -12.70 9.62
N GLY A 105 7.48 -13.10 8.37
CA GLY A 105 6.56 -14.02 7.71
C GLY A 105 5.12 -13.49 7.70
N ASP A 106 4.20 -14.24 8.34
CA ASP A 106 2.79 -13.88 8.43
C ASP A 106 2.47 -12.95 9.64
N GLU A 107 3.45 -12.65 10.47
CA GLU A 107 3.27 -11.83 11.67
C GLU A 107 3.65 -10.37 11.41
N LEU A 108 2.84 -9.47 11.96
CA LEU A 108 3.09 -8.03 11.95
C LEU A 108 2.78 -7.45 13.32
N ASP A 109 3.82 -7.24 14.11
CA ASP A 109 3.72 -6.52 15.37
C ASP A 109 3.75 -5.02 15.12
N VAL A 110 2.73 -4.30 15.56
CA VAL A 110 2.52 -2.88 15.24
C VAL A 110 2.44 -2.04 16.49
N SER A 111 3.13 -0.91 16.50
CA SER A 111 3.06 0.11 17.54
C SER A 111 2.76 1.49 16.91
N PRO A 112 1.72 2.20 17.41
CA PRO A 112 0.78 1.83 18.46
C PRO A 112 -0.21 0.73 18.06
N ASP A 113 -0.71 0.00 19.06
CA ASP A 113 -1.80 -0.96 18.87
C ASP A 113 -3.03 -0.27 18.25
N GLY A 114 -3.68 -0.95 17.31
CA GLY A 114 -4.85 -0.41 16.63
C GLY A 114 -4.52 0.53 15.47
N ALA A 115 -3.26 0.63 15.06
CA ALA A 115 -2.87 1.37 13.87
C ALA A 115 -3.65 0.91 12.63
N VAL A 116 -3.94 1.89 11.77
CA VAL A 116 -4.72 1.72 10.55
C VAL A 116 -3.86 2.16 9.37
N PHE A 117 -4.02 1.55 8.23
CA PHE A 117 -3.48 2.08 6.99
C PHE A 117 -4.59 2.38 5.99
N SER A 118 -4.35 3.37 5.13
CA SER A 118 -5.24 3.68 4.03
C SER A 118 -4.80 2.96 2.76
N PHE A 119 -5.77 2.48 2.01
CA PHE A 119 -5.65 2.20 0.60
C PHE A 119 -6.50 3.21 -0.15
N GLY A 120 -5.97 3.86 -1.17
CA GLY A 120 -6.70 4.92 -1.83
C GLY A 120 -6.14 5.28 -3.20
N VAL A 121 -6.90 6.12 -3.90
CA VAL A 121 -6.57 6.57 -5.24
C VAL A 121 -7.04 8.01 -5.42
N ALA A 122 -6.29 8.81 -6.17
CA ALA A 122 -6.71 10.19 -6.49
C ALA A 122 -8.11 10.21 -7.10
N THR A 123 -8.96 11.11 -6.63
CA THR A 123 -10.35 11.24 -7.15
C THR A 123 -10.40 11.66 -8.61
N ASP A 124 -9.39 12.39 -9.07
CA ASP A 124 -9.20 12.87 -10.45
C ASP A 124 -8.23 11.99 -11.27
N ALA A 125 -7.86 10.83 -10.74
CA ALA A 125 -6.99 9.90 -11.44
C ALA A 125 -7.56 9.52 -12.81
N THR A 126 -6.73 9.67 -13.83
CA THR A 126 -7.06 9.36 -15.23
C THR A 126 -6.02 8.41 -15.79
N PRO A 127 -6.39 7.55 -16.74
CA PRO A 127 -5.41 6.75 -17.46
C PRO A 127 -4.43 7.65 -18.22
N PRO A 128 -3.20 7.21 -18.47
CA PRO A 128 -2.27 7.95 -19.30
C PRO A 128 -2.87 8.20 -20.69
N ALA A 129 -2.56 9.37 -21.26
CA ALA A 129 -3.14 9.83 -22.53
C ALA A 129 -2.74 8.94 -23.73
N ASP A 130 -1.58 8.31 -23.66
CA ASP A 130 -0.97 7.54 -24.74
C ASP A 130 -0.65 6.10 -24.27
N GLY A 131 -1.59 5.18 -24.47
CA GLY A 131 -1.35 3.75 -24.31
C GLY A 131 -1.90 3.11 -23.04
N GLU A 132 -1.44 1.89 -22.76
CA GLU A 132 -1.78 1.18 -21.53
C GLU A 132 -1.00 1.76 -20.34
N PRO A 133 -1.60 1.81 -19.12
CA PRO A 133 -0.92 2.27 -17.93
C PRO A 133 0.32 1.42 -17.65
N THR A 134 1.38 2.08 -17.23
CA THR A 134 2.58 1.40 -16.70
C THR A 134 2.42 1.15 -15.20
N LEU A 135 3.26 0.28 -14.63
CA LEU A 135 3.32 0.07 -13.18
C LEU A 135 3.58 1.39 -12.44
N GLY A 136 4.46 2.25 -12.99
CA GLY A 136 4.74 3.57 -12.45
C GLY A 136 3.52 4.51 -12.45
N ASP A 137 2.67 4.47 -13.47
CA ASP A 137 1.43 5.25 -13.52
C ASP A 137 0.44 4.78 -12.44
N VAL A 138 0.33 3.46 -12.24
CA VAL A 138 -0.53 2.88 -11.20
C VAL A 138 -0.04 3.28 -9.81
N TYR A 139 1.26 3.16 -9.55
CA TYR A 139 1.87 3.55 -8.28
C TYR A 139 1.73 5.03 -8.01
N GLY A 140 1.95 5.88 -9.02
CA GLY A 140 1.78 7.33 -8.88
C GLY A 140 0.37 7.77 -8.49
N ALA A 141 -0.65 7.01 -8.90
CA ALA A 141 -2.03 7.28 -8.55
C ALA A 141 -2.44 6.77 -7.16
N ILE A 142 -1.73 5.80 -6.58
CA ILE A 142 -2.11 5.08 -5.37
C ILE A 142 -1.15 5.35 -4.21
N CYS A 143 0.16 5.23 -4.41
CA CYS A 143 1.16 5.34 -3.33
C CYS A 143 1.07 6.61 -2.47
N PRO A 144 0.76 7.81 -3.01
CA PRO A 144 0.59 9.00 -2.18
C PRO A 144 -0.51 8.88 -1.13
N TYR A 145 -1.46 7.99 -1.35
CA TYR A 145 -2.64 7.77 -0.51
C TYR A 145 -2.60 6.47 0.29
N VAL A 146 -1.48 5.76 0.25
CA VAL A 146 -1.19 4.61 1.11
C VAL A 146 -0.38 5.10 2.30
N ARG A 147 -1.08 5.41 3.40
CA ARG A 147 -0.53 6.02 4.61
C ARG A 147 -0.87 5.20 5.84
N ALA A 148 -0.01 5.26 6.85
CA ALA A 148 -0.27 4.66 8.15
C ALA A 148 -0.73 5.74 9.15
N PHE A 149 -1.61 5.35 10.06
CA PHE A 149 -2.20 6.21 11.09
C PHE A 149 -2.14 5.50 12.44
N PRO A 150 -1.94 6.23 13.55
CA PRO A 150 -1.87 5.61 14.87
C PRO A 150 -3.19 4.95 15.29
N ASP A 151 -4.31 5.42 14.75
CA ASP A 151 -5.65 4.92 15.03
C ASP A 151 -6.65 5.30 13.93
N ARG A 152 -7.88 4.79 14.07
CA ARG A 152 -9.00 5.08 13.16
C ARG A 152 -9.38 6.55 13.14
N ALA A 153 -9.34 7.25 14.26
CA ALA A 153 -9.74 8.66 14.35
C ALA A 153 -8.76 9.57 13.58
N ALA A 154 -7.46 9.29 13.63
CA ALA A 154 -6.45 10.00 12.86
C ALA A 154 -6.66 9.80 11.34
N TYR A 155 -7.00 8.59 10.91
CA TYR A 155 -7.37 8.30 9.52
C TYR A 155 -8.62 9.08 9.09
N GLU A 156 -9.70 9.02 9.86
CA GLU A 156 -10.97 9.71 9.54
C GLU A 156 -10.79 11.22 9.43
N HIS A 157 -10.00 11.81 10.30
CA HIS A 157 -9.66 13.23 10.24
C HIS A 157 -8.88 13.59 8.96
N TRP A 158 -7.92 12.76 8.57
CA TRP A 158 -7.15 12.98 7.34
C TRP A 158 -8.01 12.87 6.08
N VAL A 159 -8.94 11.93 6.03
CA VAL A 159 -9.86 11.72 4.89
C VAL A 159 -10.69 12.97 4.58
N GLU A 160 -11.03 13.78 5.58
CA GLU A 160 -11.81 15.02 5.39
C GLU A 160 -11.10 16.04 4.48
N THR A 161 -9.78 15.96 4.36
CA THR A 161 -8.95 16.98 3.68
C THR A 161 -8.20 16.44 2.45
N VAL A 162 -8.09 15.12 2.30
CA VAL A 162 -7.31 14.52 1.21
C VAL A 162 -8.11 14.47 -0.10
N PRO A 163 -7.51 14.84 -1.25
CA PRO A 163 -8.18 14.77 -2.56
C PRO A 163 -8.15 13.34 -3.15
N ALA A 164 -8.54 12.36 -2.36
CA ALA A 164 -8.53 10.96 -2.73
C ALA A 164 -9.74 10.22 -2.18
N ALA A 165 -10.14 9.19 -2.87
CA ALA A 165 -11.04 8.18 -2.34
C ALA A 165 -10.23 7.09 -1.64
N THR A 166 -10.54 6.80 -0.39
CA THR A 166 -9.74 5.90 0.45
C THR A 166 -10.60 4.93 1.25
N VAL A 167 -10.00 3.81 1.62
CA VAL A 167 -10.54 2.89 2.64
C VAL A 167 -9.47 2.67 3.71
N GLY A 168 -9.86 2.69 4.98
CA GLY A 168 -8.97 2.43 6.11
C GLY A 168 -9.07 0.97 6.55
N LEU A 169 -7.94 0.30 6.61
CA LEU A 169 -7.80 -1.11 6.98
C LEU A 169 -6.93 -1.26 8.23
N PRO A 170 -7.16 -2.26 9.10
CA PRO A 170 -6.26 -2.54 10.20
C PRO A 170 -4.86 -2.86 9.70
N LEU A 171 -3.83 -2.22 10.25
CA LEU A 171 -2.45 -2.45 9.82
C LEU A 171 -1.96 -3.87 10.19
N ALA A 172 -2.45 -4.43 11.29
CA ALA A 172 -2.13 -5.79 11.73
C ALA A 172 -2.47 -6.89 10.69
N GLY A 173 -3.36 -6.61 9.72
CA GLY A 173 -3.65 -7.52 8.60
C GLY A 173 -2.82 -7.22 7.33
N GLY A 174 -1.84 -6.35 7.42
CA GLY A 174 -1.07 -5.88 6.26
C GLY A 174 -0.22 -6.95 5.60
N THR A 175 0.23 -7.96 6.33
CA THR A 175 1.05 -9.07 5.80
C THR A 175 0.30 -9.94 4.80
N GLU A 176 -1.01 -10.11 4.93
CA GLU A 176 -1.81 -10.91 3.99
C GLU A 176 -1.77 -10.33 2.57
N ILE A 177 -1.80 -8.99 2.44
CA ILE A 177 -1.68 -8.32 1.15
C ILE A 177 -0.23 -8.42 0.63
N ALA A 178 0.77 -8.31 1.51
CA ALA A 178 2.17 -8.44 1.15
C ALA A 178 2.51 -9.86 0.66
N ALA A 179 2.02 -10.89 1.33
CA ALA A 179 2.16 -12.28 0.91
C ALA A 179 1.53 -12.51 -0.48
N ALA A 180 0.33 -11.96 -0.72
CA ALA A 180 -0.33 -12.06 -2.01
C ALA A 180 0.40 -11.30 -3.15
N LEU A 181 1.22 -10.28 -2.83
CA LEU A 181 2.11 -9.64 -3.81
C LEU A 181 3.28 -10.55 -4.20
N ALA A 182 3.77 -11.37 -3.26
CA ALA A 182 4.92 -12.25 -3.44
C ALA A 182 4.60 -13.56 -4.20
N GLU A 183 3.32 -13.94 -4.28
CA GLU A 183 2.84 -15.12 -5.03
C GLU A 183 2.75 -14.85 -6.55
#